data_8f26b6f2f82b6dba1d2a20ae2c02c60f
#
_entry.id   8f26b6f2f82b6dba1d2a20ae2c02c60f
#
_cell.length_a   1.000
_cell.length_b   1.000
_cell.length_c   1.000
_cell.angle_alpha   90.00
_cell.angle_beta   90.00
_cell.angle_gamma   90.00
#
_symmetry.space_group_name_H-M   'P 1'
#
loop_
_entity.id
_entity.type
_entity.pdbx_description
1 polymer ?
#
loop_
_entity_poly.entity_id
_entity_poly.type
_entity_poly.pdbx_seq_one_letter_code
_entity_poly.pdbx_strand_id
1 'polypeptide(L)'
;FAQQFGITLTGKHIRLSNGAMLRFLSTNASTAQGFNGHLYGDEVFWIPKFTRLHEVASAMATHDKYRTTYFSTPSAKTHQAYLVWNGDDWRGDDPARRAVEFPKESAMRVGCECPDGIWRYIIRLEEAVAGGLSARVDIERIRNRYNPTTYAMLYGCEFVDSKDAVFKFSELVR
;
A
#
# COMPACT_ATOMS: atom_id res chain seq x y z
N PHE A 1 21.05 16.74 3.37
CA PHE A 1 20.21 15.87 2.49
C PHE A 1 19.72 16.66 1.27
N ALA A 2 18.90 17.73 1.43
CA ALA A 2 18.34 18.47 0.30
C ALA A 2 19.41 19.01 -0.68
N GLN A 3 20.48 19.62 -0.18
CA GLN A 3 21.59 20.11 -1.00
C GLN A 3 22.34 18.99 -1.73
N GLN A 4 22.51 17.83 -1.10
CA GLN A 4 23.20 16.68 -1.69
C GLN A 4 22.48 16.12 -2.91
N PHE A 5 21.16 16.21 -2.96
CA PHE A 5 20.31 15.70 -4.05
C PHE A 5 19.74 16.79 -4.95
N GLY A 6 20.22 18.04 -4.82
CA GLY A 6 19.73 19.16 -5.64
C GLY A 6 18.23 19.45 -5.44
N ILE A 7 17.74 19.29 -4.20
CA ILE A 7 16.33 19.45 -3.85
C ILE A 7 16.07 20.88 -3.37
N THR A 8 15.05 21.53 -3.92
CA THR A 8 14.56 22.82 -3.45
C THR A 8 13.32 22.62 -2.58
N LEU A 9 13.41 23.01 -1.31
CA LEU A 9 12.30 22.94 -0.35
C LEU A 9 11.47 24.22 -0.45
N THR A 10 10.17 24.08 -0.78
CA THR A 10 9.24 25.21 -0.98
C THR A 10 8.08 25.22 0.02
N GLY A 11 8.14 24.42 1.07
CA GLY A 11 7.12 24.30 2.11
C GLY A 11 5.91 23.42 1.75
N LYS A 12 5.45 23.43 0.50
CA LYS A 12 4.28 22.62 0.05
C LYS A 12 4.66 21.46 -0.87
N HIS A 13 5.80 21.54 -1.53
CA HIS A 13 6.28 20.51 -2.45
C HIS A 13 7.81 20.56 -2.54
N ILE A 14 8.40 19.47 -2.97
CA ILE A 14 9.84 19.39 -3.22
C ILE A 14 10.05 19.45 -4.73
N ARG A 15 10.85 20.41 -5.18
CA ARG A 15 11.28 20.52 -6.59
C ARG A 15 12.65 19.85 -6.73
N LEU A 16 12.73 18.91 -7.66
CA LEU A 16 13.97 18.23 -8.01
C LEU A 16 14.73 19.02 -9.10
N SER A 17 16.04 18.78 -9.22
CA SER A 17 16.91 19.46 -10.18
C SER A 17 16.51 19.22 -11.65
N ASN A 18 15.88 18.10 -11.96
CA ASN A 18 15.34 17.76 -13.28
C ASN A 18 13.98 18.41 -13.59
N GLY A 19 13.47 19.29 -12.71
CA GLY A 19 12.19 19.96 -12.84
C GLY A 19 10.98 19.16 -12.33
N ALA A 20 11.15 17.91 -11.93
CA ALA A 20 10.07 17.12 -11.34
C ALA A 20 9.66 17.69 -9.97
N MET A 21 8.40 17.48 -9.62
CA MET A 21 7.85 17.91 -8.33
C MET A 21 7.31 16.73 -7.53
N LEU A 22 7.76 16.59 -6.29
CA LEU A 22 7.18 15.68 -5.31
C LEU A 22 6.18 16.46 -4.45
N ARG A 23 4.93 16.03 -4.44
CA ARG A 23 3.83 16.62 -3.69
C ARG A 23 3.35 15.65 -2.63
N PHE A 24 3.19 16.13 -1.41
CA PHE A 24 2.57 15.37 -0.33
C PHE A 24 1.10 15.78 -0.26
N LEU A 25 0.22 14.81 -0.47
CA LEU A 25 -1.23 15.02 -0.45
C LEU A 25 -1.80 14.40 0.82
N SER A 26 -2.81 15.02 1.38
CA SER A 26 -3.57 14.40 2.46
C SER A 26 -4.49 13.29 1.89
N THR A 27 -4.96 12.41 2.75
CA THR A 27 -5.94 11.36 2.38
C THR A 27 -7.34 11.92 2.06
N ASN A 28 -7.51 13.25 2.06
CA ASN A 28 -8.74 13.88 1.65
C ASN A 28 -8.84 13.91 0.12
N ALA A 29 -9.79 13.19 -0.43
CA ALA A 29 -10.02 13.07 -1.87
C ALA A 29 -10.15 14.42 -2.60
N SER A 30 -10.71 15.44 -1.94
CA SER A 30 -10.84 16.80 -2.54
C SER A 30 -9.51 17.49 -2.79
N THR A 31 -8.45 17.15 -2.06
CA THR A 31 -7.11 17.73 -2.26
C THR A 31 -6.30 17.04 -3.35
N ALA A 32 -6.67 15.83 -3.71
CA ALA A 32 -6.02 15.06 -4.77
C ALA A 32 -6.49 15.47 -6.18
N GLN A 33 -7.67 16.08 -6.31
CA GLN A 33 -8.21 16.53 -7.60
C GLN A 33 -7.34 17.62 -8.24
N GLY A 34 -7.14 17.50 -9.55
CA GLY A 34 -6.44 18.52 -10.35
C GLY A 34 -4.94 18.32 -10.51
N PHE A 35 -4.39 17.23 -10.00
CA PHE A 35 -2.99 16.86 -10.25
C PHE A 35 -2.90 15.71 -11.24
N ASN A 36 -1.84 15.73 -12.07
CA ASN A 36 -1.49 14.63 -12.96
C ASN A 36 -0.04 14.21 -12.66
N GLY A 37 0.19 12.90 -12.54
CA GLY A 37 1.52 12.40 -12.23
C GLY A 37 1.51 10.95 -11.76
N HIS A 38 2.70 10.45 -11.44
CA HIS A 38 2.82 9.19 -10.70
C HIS A 38 2.20 9.36 -9.31
N LEU A 39 1.44 8.38 -8.89
CA LEU A 39 0.84 8.33 -7.58
C LEU A 39 1.50 7.25 -6.71
N TYR A 40 1.83 7.62 -5.48
CA TYR A 40 2.29 6.71 -4.44
C TYR A 40 1.35 6.82 -3.25
N GLY A 41 0.64 5.75 -2.95
CA GLY A 41 -0.22 5.66 -1.77
C GLY A 41 0.47 4.84 -0.69
N ASP A 42 0.78 5.50 0.43
CA ASP A 42 1.39 4.89 1.59
C ASP A 42 0.31 4.48 2.60
N GLU A 43 0.48 3.33 3.23
CA GLU A 43 -0.40 2.77 4.26
C GLU A 43 -1.87 2.69 3.83
N VAL A 44 -2.11 2.27 2.57
CA VAL A 44 -3.45 2.29 1.97
C VAL A 44 -4.48 1.43 2.70
N PHE A 45 -4.06 0.35 3.37
CA PHE A 45 -4.97 -0.49 4.18
C PHE A 45 -5.35 0.13 5.53
N TRP A 46 -4.85 1.33 5.84
CA TRP A 46 -5.17 2.08 7.04
C TRP A 46 -5.91 3.38 6.76
N ILE A 47 -6.14 3.72 5.47
CA ILE A 47 -6.82 4.95 5.07
C ILE A 47 -8.34 4.80 5.20
N PRO A 48 -9.01 5.55 6.07
CA PRO A 48 -10.47 5.55 6.15
C PRO A 48 -11.08 6.00 4.82
N LYS A 49 -12.19 5.37 4.41
CA LYS A 49 -12.91 5.70 3.15
C LYS A 49 -12.01 5.58 1.91
N PHE A 50 -11.18 4.54 1.86
CA PHE A 50 -10.22 4.30 0.79
C PHE A 50 -10.85 4.30 -0.60
N THR A 51 -12.05 3.72 -0.80
CA THR A 51 -12.73 3.69 -2.10
C THR A 51 -12.80 5.07 -2.74
N ARG A 52 -13.23 6.07 -1.99
CA ARG A 52 -13.32 7.44 -2.49
C ARG A 52 -11.96 8.04 -2.87
N LEU A 53 -10.93 7.75 -2.08
CA LEU A 53 -9.58 8.18 -2.40
C LEU A 53 -9.07 7.47 -3.65
N HIS A 54 -9.31 6.17 -3.77
CA HIS A 54 -8.89 5.35 -4.90
C HIS A 54 -9.50 5.82 -6.22
N GLU A 55 -10.81 6.14 -6.26
CA GLU A 55 -11.49 6.70 -7.42
C GLU A 55 -10.81 7.99 -7.92
N VAL A 56 -10.57 8.92 -7.00
CA VAL A 56 -9.94 10.21 -7.35
C VAL A 56 -8.46 10.02 -7.72
N ALA A 57 -7.76 9.18 -6.99
CA ALA A 57 -6.34 8.92 -7.19
C ALA A 57 -6.06 8.22 -8.53
N SER A 58 -6.92 7.26 -8.92
CA SER A 58 -6.81 6.57 -10.21
C SER A 58 -6.91 7.55 -11.39
N ALA A 59 -7.73 8.60 -11.26
CA ALA A 59 -7.84 9.64 -12.28
C ALA A 59 -6.55 10.45 -12.47
N MET A 60 -5.70 10.58 -11.45
CA MET A 60 -4.43 11.32 -11.55
C MET A 60 -3.40 10.61 -12.44
N ALA A 61 -3.45 9.29 -12.51
CA ALA A 61 -2.50 8.45 -13.26
C ALA A 61 -3.13 7.86 -14.55
N THR A 62 -4.17 8.46 -15.08
CA THR A 62 -4.90 7.96 -16.26
C THR A 62 -4.04 7.91 -17.53
N HIS A 63 -3.02 8.78 -17.63
CA HIS A 63 -2.15 8.78 -18.81
C HIS A 63 -1.13 7.63 -18.70
N ASP A 64 -0.91 6.86 -19.79
CA ASP A 64 -0.07 5.66 -19.90
C ASP A 64 1.35 5.81 -19.32
N LYS A 65 1.91 7.03 -19.35
CA LYS A 65 3.23 7.32 -18.76
C LYS A 65 3.24 7.35 -17.25
N TYR A 66 2.07 7.45 -16.59
CA TYR A 66 1.98 7.53 -15.14
C TYR A 66 1.63 6.18 -14.54
N ARG A 67 2.04 5.96 -13.31
CA ARG A 67 1.81 4.72 -12.57
C ARG A 67 1.22 5.04 -11.21
N THR A 68 0.30 4.19 -10.78
CA THR A 68 -0.18 4.14 -9.40
C THR A 68 0.54 3.02 -8.67
N THR A 69 1.11 3.33 -7.53
CA THR A 69 1.79 2.37 -6.64
C THR A 69 1.21 2.50 -5.25
N TYR A 70 0.70 1.41 -4.73
CA TYR A 70 0.24 1.31 -3.34
C TYR A 70 1.17 0.41 -2.55
N PHE A 71 1.48 0.79 -1.33
CA PHE A 71 2.23 -0.03 -0.40
C PHE A 71 1.69 0.18 1.02
N SER A 72 1.65 -0.89 1.79
CA SER A 72 1.08 -0.86 3.13
C SER A 72 1.37 -2.16 3.87
N THR A 73 1.35 -2.10 5.19
CA THR A 73 1.08 -3.28 5.99
C THR A 73 -0.40 -3.65 5.88
N PRO A 74 -0.77 -4.94 5.94
CA PRO A 74 -2.16 -5.37 5.94
C PRO A 74 -2.95 -4.85 7.16
N SER A 75 -4.25 -4.81 7.00
CA SER A 75 -5.21 -4.57 8.08
C SER A 75 -6.31 -5.65 8.08
N ALA A 76 -7.53 -5.32 8.47
CA ALA A 76 -8.63 -6.26 8.43
C ALA A 76 -9.15 -6.51 7.00
N LYS A 77 -9.56 -7.72 6.68
CA LYS A 77 -10.21 -8.09 5.40
C LYS A 77 -11.50 -7.31 5.11
N THR A 78 -12.09 -6.70 6.13
CA THR A 78 -13.25 -5.81 5.99
C THR A 78 -12.90 -4.41 5.53
N HIS A 79 -11.61 -4.07 5.45
CA HIS A 79 -11.17 -2.76 4.97
C HIS A 79 -11.40 -2.62 3.46
N GLN A 80 -11.85 -1.45 3.01
CA GLN A 80 -12.20 -1.19 1.59
C GLN A 80 -11.05 -1.49 0.61
N ALA A 81 -9.81 -1.18 0.98
CA ALA A 81 -8.66 -1.46 0.14
C ALA A 81 -8.39 -2.96 -0.07
N TYR A 82 -8.92 -3.83 0.80
CA TYR A 82 -8.81 -5.27 0.63
C TYR A 82 -9.55 -5.76 -0.61
N LEU A 83 -10.65 -5.11 -1.00
CA LEU A 83 -11.40 -5.44 -2.23
C LEU A 83 -10.54 -5.20 -3.49
N VAL A 84 -9.71 -4.16 -3.48
CA VAL A 84 -8.73 -3.93 -4.55
C VAL A 84 -7.62 -4.98 -4.51
N TRP A 85 -7.12 -5.31 -3.30
CA TRP A 85 -6.05 -6.29 -3.14
C TRP A 85 -6.43 -7.69 -3.61
N ASN A 86 -7.63 -8.19 -3.25
CA ASN A 86 -8.07 -9.53 -3.59
C ASN A 86 -8.76 -9.63 -4.97
N GLY A 87 -8.94 -8.49 -5.66
CA GLY A 87 -9.54 -8.39 -6.99
C GLY A 87 -11.07 -8.36 -6.99
N ASP A 88 -11.73 -8.28 -5.83
CA ASP A 88 -13.20 -8.21 -5.78
C ASP A 88 -13.75 -6.91 -6.35
N ASP A 89 -13.02 -5.81 -6.18
CA ASP A 89 -13.35 -4.53 -6.79
C ASP A 89 -13.37 -4.62 -8.34
N TRP A 90 -12.37 -5.28 -8.93
CA TRP A 90 -12.31 -5.52 -10.37
C TRP A 90 -13.38 -6.51 -10.87
N ARG A 91 -13.69 -7.54 -10.06
CA ARG A 91 -14.71 -8.52 -10.40
C ARG A 91 -16.11 -7.90 -10.46
N GLY A 92 -16.41 -7.02 -9.51
CA GLY A 92 -17.71 -6.37 -9.39
C GLY A 92 -18.86 -7.35 -9.55
N ASP A 93 -19.82 -7.02 -10.41
CA ASP A 93 -20.98 -7.87 -10.74
C ASP A 93 -20.83 -8.65 -12.05
N ASP A 94 -19.66 -8.64 -12.68
CA ASP A 94 -19.41 -9.35 -13.95
C ASP A 94 -19.21 -10.86 -13.70
N PRO A 95 -20.12 -11.74 -14.18
CA PRO A 95 -19.99 -13.19 -13.96
C PRO A 95 -18.74 -13.79 -14.60
N ALA A 96 -18.27 -13.26 -15.71
CA ALA A 96 -17.06 -13.74 -16.38
C ALA A 96 -15.81 -13.44 -15.56
N ARG A 97 -15.73 -12.23 -14.97
CA ARG A 97 -14.63 -11.84 -14.08
C ARG A 97 -14.66 -12.60 -12.75
N ARG A 98 -15.87 -12.89 -12.23
CA ARG A 98 -16.03 -13.69 -11.00
C ARG A 98 -15.51 -15.12 -11.15
N ALA A 99 -15.55 -15.69 -12.34
CA ALA A 99 -15.00 -17.02 -12.62
C ALA A 99 -13.46 -17.03 -12.71
N VAL A 100 -12.81 -15.86 -12.75
CA VAL A 100 -11.35 -15.78 -12.85
C VAL A 100 -10.69 -15.95 -11.48
N GLU A 101 -9.81 -16.95 -11.37
CA GLU A 101 -9.01 -17.15 -10.17
C GLU A 101 -7.85 -16.15 -10.09
N PHE A 102 -7.67 -15.56 -8.92
CA PHE A 102 -6.50 -14.74 -8.60
C PHE A 102 -5.34 -15.61 -8.13
N PRO A 103 -4.10 -15.19 -8.39
CA PRO A 103 -2.92 -15.90 -7.91
C PRO A 103 -2.94 -16.08 -6.40
N LYS A 104 -2.44 -17.23 -5.96
CA LYS A 104 -2.26 -17.49 -4.52
C LYS A 104 -1.14 -16.61 -3.97
N GLU A 105 -1.15 -16.43 -2.66
CA GLU A 105 -0.13 -15.65 -1.93
C GLU A 105 1.31 -16.08 -2.28
N SER A 106 1.54 -17.38 -2.46
CA SER A 106 2.87 -17.90 -2.85
C SER A 106 3.40 -17.33 -4.16
N ALA A 107 2.54 -17.04 -5.14
CA ALA A 107 2.92 -16.37 -6.38
C ALA A 107 3.19 -14.88 -6.13
N MET A 108 2.39 -14.23 -5.28
CA MET A 108 2.60 -12.82 -4.92
C MET A 108 3.90 -12.61 -4.13
N ARG A 109 4.41 -13.62 -3.40
CA ARG A 109 5.71 -13.55 -2.70
C ARG A 109 6.93 -13.49 -3.62
N VAL A 110 6.80 -13.87 -4.86
CA VAL A 110 7.84 -13.65 -5.88
C VAL A 110 7.50 -12.52 -6.85
N GLY A 111 6.33 -11.93 -6.67
CA GLY A 111 5.79 -10.87 -7.51
C GLY A 111 5.12 -11.43 -8.76
N CYS A 112 3.89 -11.04 -9.01
CA CYS A 112 3.15 -11.47 -10.20
C CYS A 112 2.15 -10.41 -10.65
N GLU A 113 1.90 -10.40 -11.97
CA GLU A 113 0.78 -9.68 -12.54
C GLU A 113 -0.51 -10.49 -12.32
N CYS A 114 -1.56 -9.81 -11.88
CA CYS A 114 -2.85 -10.41 -11.59
C CYS A 114 -3.84 -10.16 -12.75
N PRO A 115 -4.98 -10.89 -12.79
CA PRO A 115 -5.96 -10.77 -13.88
C PRO A 115 -6.55 -9.38 -14.08
N ASP A 116 -6.50 -8.52 -13.07
CA ASP A 116 -6.89 -7.11 -13.13
C ASP A 116 -5.80 -6.18 -13.70
N GLY A 117 -4.68 -6.73 -14.18
CA GLY A 117 -3.54 -5.98 -14.71
C GLY A 117 -2.68 -5.32 -13.63
N ILE A 118 -2.96 -5.58 -12.34
CA ILE A 118 -2.17 -5.01 -11.24
C ILE A 118 -1.08 -6.00 -10.84
N TRP A 119 0.16 -5.52 -10.81
CA TRP A 119 1.27 -6.29 -10.26
C TRP A 119 1.22 -6.26 -8.73
N ARG A 120 1.31 -7.43 -8.09
CA ARG A 120 1.30 -7.57 -6.63
C ARG A 120 2.56 -8.24 -6.13
N TYR A 121 3.03 -7.77 -4.98
CA TYR A 121 4.21 -8.30 -4.33
C TYR A 121 4.05 -8.27 -2.81
N ILE A 122 4.42 -9.35 -2.14
CA ILE A 122 4.42 -9.47 -0.68
C ILE A 122 5.86 -9.66 -0.23
N ILE A 123 6.31 -8.81 0.70
CA ILE A 123 7.63 -8.91 1.34
C ILE A 123 7.42 -9.00 2.84
N ARG A 124 7.68 -10.16 3.41
CA ARG A 124 7.63 -10.37 4.86
C ARG A 124 8.94 -9.92 5.51
N LEU A 125 8.91 -9.66 6.82
CA LEU A 125 10.10 -9.26 7.56
C LEU A 125 11.24 -10.27 7.44
N GLU A 126 10.94 -11.57 7.53
CA GLU A 126 11.92 -12.64 7.41
C GLU A 126 12.61 -12.63 6.04
N GLU A 127 11.87 -12.36 4.98
CA GLU A 127 12.40 -12.25 3.60
C GLU A 127 13.27 -11.00 3.44
N ALA A 128 12.84 -9.88 4.01
CA ALA A 128 13.63 -8.64 4.01
C ALA A 128 14.95 -8.81 4.78
N VAL A 129 14.91 -9.52 5.90
CA VAL A 129 16.10 -9.83 6.70
C VAL A 129 17.03 -10.77 5.94
N ALA A 130 16.51 -11.81 5.31
CA ALA A 130 17.29 -12.70 4.46
C ALA A 130 17.90 -11.96 3.25
N GLY A 131 17.20 -10.95 2.74
CA GLY A 131 17.63 -10.07 1.64
C GLY A 131 18.66 -9.00 2.03
N GLY A 132 19.12 -8.96 3.29
CA GLY A 132 20.17 -8.05 3.72
C GLY A 132 19.82 -7.06 4.84
N LEU A 133 18.59 -7.08 5.34
CA LEU A 133 18.18 -6.22 6.45
C LEU A 133 18.70 -6.74 7.83
N SER A 134 19.27 -7.94 7.87
CA SER A 134 19.70 -8.66 9.09
C SER A 134 20.65 -7.86 9.99
N ALA A 135 21.50 -7.02 9.42
CA ALA A 135 22.44 -6.20 10.20
C ALA A 135 21.77 -5.11 11.06
N ARG A 136 20.47 -4.88 10.88
CA ARG A 136 19.73 -3.76 11.51
C ARG A 136 18.46 -4.19 12.24
N VAL A 137 18.04 -5.46 12.09
CA VAL A 137 16.76 -5.95 12.59
C VAL A 137 16.94 -7.28 13.32
N ASP A 138 16.52 -7.30 14.57
CA ASP A 138 16.41 -8.51 15.40
C ASP A 138 14.95 -8.99 15.40
N ILE A 139 14.68 -10.05 14.64
CA ILE A 139 13.34 -10.62 14.45
C ILE A 139 12.78 -11.11 15.79
N GLU A 140 13.57 -11.81 16.60
CA GLU A 140 13.11 -12.37 17.88
C GLU A 140 12.70 -11.25 18.86
N ARG A 141 13.49 -10.18 18.90
CA ARG A 141 13.15 -9.01 19.70
C ARG A 141 11.85 -8.36 19.26
N ILE A 142 11.59 -8.29 17.95
CA ILE A 142 10.33 -7.74 17.41
C ILE A 142 9.18 -8.69 17.75
N ARG A 143 9.34 -9.99 17.49
CA ARG A 143 8.32 -11.02 17.75
C ARG A 143 7.85 -11.02 19.20
N ASN A 144 8.78 -10.85 20.14
CA ASN A 144 8.49 -10.80 21.57
C ASN A 144 7.74 -9.52 22.04
N ARG A 145 7.63 -8.49 21.21
CA ARG A 145 6.90 -7.25 21.53
C ARG A 145 5.41 -7.32 21.24
N TYR A 146 5.01 -8.19 20.34
CA TYR A 146 3.65 -8.24 19.81
C TYR A 146 3.02 -9.58 20.11
N ASN A 147 1.69 -9.59 20.25
CA ASN A 147 0.97 -10.84 20.22
C ASN A 147 1.06 -11.47 18.81
N PRO A 148 0.83 -12.80 18.67
CA PRO A 148 1.00 -13.49 17.38
C PRO A 148 0.19 -12.90 16.23
N THR A 149 -1.06 -12.51 16.46
CA THR A 149 -1.94 -11.92 15.42
C THR A 149 -1.39 -10.58 14.93
N THR A 150 -0.97 -9.72 15.85
CA THR A 150 -0.38 -8.42 15.49
C THR A 150 0.95 -8.59 14.75
N TYR A 151 1.80 -9.53 15.18
CA TYR A 151 3.04 -9.82 14.49
C TYR A 151 2.78 -10.33 13.07
N ALA A 152 1.86 -11.28 12.90
CA ALA A 152 1.48 -11.80 11.60
C ALA A 152 0.97 -10.70 10.66
N MET A 153 0.16 -9.78 11.16
CA MET A 153 -0.34 -8.65 10.40
C MET A 153 0.77 -7.66 10.01
N LEU A 154 1.53 -7.16 10.97
CA LEU A 154 2.50 -6.06 10.73
C LEU A 154 3.78 -6.52 10.02
N TYR A 155 4.22 -7.75 10.28
CA TYR A 155 5.52 -8.27 9.83
C TYR A 155 5.41 -9.51 8.95
N GLY A 156 4.35 -10.31 9.16
CA GLY A 156 4.02 -11.47 8.32
C GLY A 156 3.22 -11.13 7.08
N CYS A 157 2.78 -9.88 6.92
CA CYS A 157 1.93 -9.42 5.81
C CYS A 157 0.61 -10.20 5.70
N GLU A 158 0.00 -10.59 6.81
CA GLU A 158 -1.23 -11.36 6.85
C GLU A 158 -2.44 -10.47 7.14
N PHE A 159 -3.47 -10.54 6.29
CA PHE A 159 -4.75 -9.89 6.57
C PHE A 159 -5.50 -10.66 7.66
N VAL A 160 -6.06 -9.92 8.61
CA VAL A 160 -6.80 -10.50 9.73
C VAL A 160 -8.31 -10.38 9.52
N ASP A 161 -9.06 -11.34 10.06
CA ASP A 161 -10.51 -11.24 10.12
C ASP A 161 -10.93 -10.19 11.17
N SER A 162 -12.08 -9.54 10.96
CA SER A 162 -12.53 -8.42 11.82
C SER A 162 -12.69 -8.79 13.29
N LYS A 163 -12.87 -10.08 13.59
CA LYS A 163 -12.97 -10.60 14.97
C LYS A 163 -11.64 -10.60 15.71
N ASP A 164 -10.54 -10.65 14.95
CA ASP A 164 -9.17 -10.75 15.46
C ASP A 164 -8.42 -9.41 15.36
N ALA A 165 -9.03 -8.40 14.75
CA ALA A 165 -8.43 -7.07 14.61
C ALA A 165 -8.44 -6.34 15.97
N VAL A 166 -7.38 -6.50 16.73
CA VAL A 166 -7.21 -5.97 18.10
C VAL A 166 -6.95 -4.45 18.11
N PHE A 167 -6.62 -3.82 16.97
CA PHE A 167 -6.28 -2.40 16.91
C PHE A 167 -7.36 -1.57 16.24
N LYS A 168 -7.87 -0.58 17.00
CA LYS A 168 -8.55 0.57 16.42
C LYS A 168 -7.48 1.54 15.93
N PHE A 169 -7.58 2.03 14.70
CA PHE A 169 -6.68 3.04 14.12
C PHE A 169 -6.43 4.24 15.05
N SER A 170 -7.42 4.60 15.88
CA SER A 170 -7.31 5.64 16.89
C SER A 170 -6.27 5.38 17.99
N GLU A 171 -5.74 4.17 18.10
CA GLU A 171 -4.73 3.78 19.10
C GLU A 171 -3.31 3.83 18.54
N LEU A 172 -3.16 3.85 17.21
CA LEU A 172 -1.87 3.92 16.50
C LEU A 172 -1.41 5.37 16.23
N VAL A 173 -2.30 6.35 16.37
CA VAL A 173 -2.06 7.78 16.06
C VAL A 173 -1.92 8.62 17.35
N ARG A 174 -1.33 8.04 18.39
CA ARG A 174 -0.95 8.77 19.60
C ARG A 174 0.53 9.07 19.65
#